data_6e56f2090d1aea674e3f0356ae165a05
#
_entry.id   6e56f2090d1aea674e3f0356ae165a05
#
_cell.length_a   1.000
_cell.length_b   1.000
_cell.length_c   1.000
_cell.angle_alpha   90.00
_cell.angle_beta   90.00
_cell.angle_gamma   90.00
#
_symmetry.space_group_name_H-M   'P 1'
#
loop_
_entity.id
_entity.type
_entity.pdbx_description
1 polymer ?
#
loop_
_entity_poly.entity_id
_entity_poly.type
_entity_poly.pdbx_seq_one_letter_code
_entity_poly.pdbx_strand_id
1 'polypeptide(L)'
;MGSFLGKMLFATKFQDSNILLSDLVNEDSQIMWDRTPLTRVEKVAPWLTMDQDPYPVVADGRIQWIVDGYTMSNEYPYSSRVSLANATSDSISNRVIQSGLLPRDQVNYMRNSVKAVVDAYEGSVKLYAWDETDPVLQTWMKAFPDVVEPRSAMSDDILAHVRYPQDIFKVQRNIMSRYHVTDAVTFYNGTDVWIVPFDPTVPTAQVFQPPYYLTLQMPGQTNTAFSLTTTFAPQRRQTLAAFMAVNSAPGENYGDIQVLQLPSNTTIPGPQQVQNNFESDPDVSSQLNLLRRGGSEVELGNLLSLPFNGGLLYVEPVYIRAAADGYPLLRKVLAGYGANVALEDNLAKALAKVLGTSPDAIPETIPNIDLGGETATGETTDPGGTTVTPTDPIEQLAAAVEDAQAAFAEGRIALAEGDFAAYGQAQDRLQAAITRIAIAEALLNPRPVSSPPEPVPAVEPDATATDGANA
;
A
#
# COMPACT_ATOMS: atom_id res chain seq x y z
N MET A 1 11.90 -7.17 31.54
CA MET A 1 11.80 -6.11 32.56
C MET A 1 12.04 -6.63 34.01
N GLY A 2 12.27 -7.87 34.23
CA GLY A 2 12.25 -8.72 35.43
C GLY A 2 12.85 -8.22 36.74
N SER A 3 13.71 -7.22 36.75
CA SER A 3 14.26 -6.68 38.01
C SER A 3 13.65 -5.32 38.36
N PHE A 4 13.61 -4.98 39.66
CA PHE A 4 13.19 -3.66 40.13
C PHE A 4 13.96 -2.52 39.42
N LEU A 5 15.27 -2.69 39.23
CA LEU A 5 16.11 -1.73 38.52
C LEU A 5 15.67 -1.57 37.05
N GLY A 6 15.32 -2.68 36.39
CA GLY A 6 14.79 -2.64 35.04
C GLY A 6 13.48 -1.88 34.95
N LYS A 7 12.53 -2.15 35.85
CA LYS A 7 11.25 -1.41 35.92
C LYS A 7 11.49 0.08 36.16
N MET A 8 12.40 0.44 37.05
CA MET A 8 12.74 1.83 37.36
C MET A 8 13.34 2.55 36.14
N LEU A 9 14.28 1.93 35.44
CA LEU A 9 14.87 2.49 34.22
C LEU A 9 13.82 2.72 33.13
N PHE A 10 12.92 1.76 32.88
CA PHE A 10 11.86 1.90 31.88
C PHE A 10 10.80 2.92 32.32
N ALA A 11 10.40 2.95 33.60
CA ALA A 11 9.50 3.96 34.13
C ALA A 11 10.06 5.38 33.93
N THR A 12 11.36 5.56 34.17
CA THR A 12 12.06 6.84 33.96
C THR A 12 12.13 7.17 32.47
N LYS A 13 12.47 6.20 31.63
CA LYS A 13 12.59 6.39 30.17
C LYS A 13 11.27 6.81 29.53
N PHE A 14 10.17 6.18 29.91
CA PHE A 14 8.84 6.43 29.34
C PHE A 14 8.02 7.43 30.15
N GLN A 15 8.54 7.92 31.30
CA GLN A 15 7.86 8.83 32.20
C GLN A 15 6.50 8.29 32.67
N ASP A 16 6.41 6.97 32.85
CA ASP A 16 5.21 6.27 33.26
C ASP A 16 5.45 5.49 34.56
N SER A 17 4.89 6.00 35.66
CA SER A 17 4.99 5.39 36.97
C SER A 17 4.27 4.04 37.09
N ASN A 18 3.29 3.77 36.21
CA ASN A 18 2.57 2.48 36.21
C ASN A 18 3.48 1.30 35.91
N ILE A 19 4.55 1.52 35.11
CA ILE A 19 5.55 0.48 34.84
C ILE A 19 6.21 0.00 36.14
N LEU A 20 6.41 0.89 37.10
CA LEU A 20 7.03 0.58 38.39
C LEU A 20 6.04 0.03 39.42
N LEU A 21 4.82 0.60 39.43
CA LEU A 21 3.85 0.40 40.51
C LEU A 21 2.81 -0.69 40.22
N SER A 22 2.64 -1.09 38.96
CA SER A 22 1.65 -2.09 38.57
C SER A 22 2.14 -3.52 38.85
N ASP A 23 1.31 -4.31 39.48
CA ASP A 23 1.50 -5.75 39.68
C ASP A 23 1.37 -6.55 38.36
N LEU A 24 0.78 -5.96 37.31
CA LEU A 24 0.69 -6.57 35.99
C LEU A 24 2.05 -6.67 35.30
N VAL A 25 3.03 -5.85 35.70
CA VAL A 25 4.41 -5.92 35.19
C VAL A 25 5.22 -6.82 36.14
N ASN A 26 5.53 -8.02 35.69
CA ASN A 26 6.23 -9.07 36.41
C ASN A 26 7.63 -9.38 35.85
N GLU A 27 8.27 -10.42 36.37
CA GLU A 27 9.62 -10.82 35.94
C GLU A 27 9.66 -11.29 34.49
N ASP A 28 8.57 -11.89 33.96
CA ASP A 28 8.46 -12.38 32.61
C ASP A 28 8.01 -11.31 31.62
N SER A 29 7.64 -10.14 32.10
CA SER A 29 7.17 -9.03 31.28
C SER A 29 8.28 -8.52 30.36
N GLN A 30 7.99 -8.47 29.06
CA GLN A 30 8.85 -7.91 28.02
C GLN A 30 8.28 -6.57 27.57
N ILE A 31 9.15 -5.62 27.26
CA ILE A 31 8.75 -4.33 26.70
C ILE A 31 9.22 -4.23 25.27
N MET A 32 8.30 -3.87 24.39
CA MET A 32 8.58 -3.62 22.99
C MET A 32 8.58 -2.11 22.75
N TRP A 33 9.72 -1.57 22.37
CA TRP A 33 9.84 -0.17 21.94
C TRP A 33 10.53 -0.09 20.58
N ASP A 34 10.51 1.10 19.97
CA ASP A 34 11.10 1.33 18.64
C ASP A 34 10.62 0.30 17.63
N ARG A 35 9.30 0.09 17.58
CA ARG A 35 8.69 -0.97 16.79
C ARG A 35 8.62 -0.66 15.29
N THR A 36 8.70 0.62 14.91
CA THR A 36 8.66 1.00 13.51
C THR A 36 10.03 0.78 12.86
N PRO A 37 10.07 0.21 11.63
CA PRO A 37 11.33 0.00 10.91
C PRO A 37 12.14 1.28 10.77
N LEU A 38 11.48 2.40 10.41
CA LEU A 38 12.11 3.72 10.27
C LEU A 38 12.88 4.14 11.54
N THR A 39 12.24 4.08 12.70
CA THR A 39 12.88 4.47 13.98
C THR A 39 14.08 3.59 14.31
N ARG A 40 14.04 2.30 13.94
CA ARG A 40 15.18 1.39 14.16
C ARG A 40 16.35 1.76 13.28
N VAL A 41 16.12 1.98 11.98
CA VAL A 41 17.18 2.38 11.05
C VAL A 41 17.75 3.74 11.43
N GLU A 42 16.93 4.71 11.82
CA GLU A 42 17.36 6.04 12.29
C GLU A 42 18.33 5.96 13.48
N LYS A 43 18.06 5.04 14.42
CA LYS A 43 18.95 4.85 15.57
C LYS A 43 20.29 4.19 15.23
N VAL A 44 20.31 3.32 14.23
CA VAL A 44 21.54 2.66 13.76
C VAL A 44 22.36 3.60 12.86
N ALA A 45 21.67 4.35 11.99
CA ALA A 45 22.29 5.25 11.02
C ALA A 45 21.64 6.64 11.03
N PRO A 46 21.86 7.46 12.09
CA PRO A 46 21.24 8.78 12.23
C PRO A 46 21.71 9.80 11.19
N TRP A 47 22.69 9.46 10.39
CA TRP A 47 23.22 10.23 9.28
C TRP A 47 22.50 10.00 7.95
N LEU A 48 21.59 9.04 7.89
CA LEU A 48 20.71 8.81 6.75
C LEU A 48 19.38 9.55 6.91
N THR A 49 18.81 9.97 5.80
CA THR A 49 17.39 10.31 5.71
C THR A 49 16.65 9.14 5.10
N MET A 50 15.57 8.69 5.74
CA MET A 50 14.81 7.53 5.30
C MET A 50 13.71 7.93 4.33
N ASP A 51 13.49 7.08 3.33
CA ASP A 51 12.25 7.07 2.55
C ASP A 51 11.06 6.84 3.50
N GLN A 52 10.00 7.62 3.31
CA GLN A 52 8.84 7.55 4.19
C GLN A 52 7.85 6.44 3.82
N ASP A 53 8.17 5.65 2.81
CA ASP A 53 7.35 4.55 2.29
C ASP A 53 8.05 3.17 2.47
N PRO A 54 8.36 2.74 3.73
CA PRO A 54 8.93 1.42 4.01
C PRO A 54 7.94 0.33 3.61
N TYR A 55 8.45 -0.80 3.13
CA TYR A 55 7.58 -1.88 2.67
C TYR A 55 8.01 -3.25 3.21
N PRO A 56 7.03 -4.10 3.58
CA PRO A 56 7.31 -5.46 4.02
C PRO A 56 7.51 -6.39 2.82
N VAL A 57 8.39 -7.37 3.00
CA VAL A 57 8.63 -8.46 2.04
C VAL A 57 8.71 -9.79 2.78
N VAL A 58 8.41 -10.87 2.08
CA VAL A 58 8.67 -12.23 2.59
C VAL A 58 9.92 -12.73 1.86
N ALA A 59 11.02 -12.73 2.55
CA ALA A 59 12.32 -13.13 2.02
C ALA A 59 13.04 -14.05 3.00
N ASP A 60 13.75 -15.06 2.49
CA ASP A 60 14.45 -16.06 3.29
C ASP A 60 13.55 -16.75 4.34
N GLY A 61 12.26 -16.94 4.02
CA GLY A 61 11.24 -17.54 4.89
C GLY A 61 10.80 -16.66 6.08
N ARG A 62 11.13 -15.37 6.09
CA ARG A 62 10.80 -14.42 7.16
C ARG A 62 10.16 -13.13 6.60
N ILE A 63 9.36 -12.48 7.40
CA ILE A 63 8.90 -11.12 7.08
C ILE A 63 10.02 -10.14 7.43
N GLN A 64 10.43 -9.36 6.45
CA GLN A 64 11.44 -8.34 6.56
C GLN A 64 10.91 -7.01 6.03
N TRP A 65 11.38 -5.90 6.58
CA TRP A 65 11.05 -4.57 6.08
C TRP A 65 12.23 -4.02 5.32
N ILE A 66 12.00 -3.53 4.12
CA ILE A 66 13.00 -2.78 3.36
C ILE A 66 12.73 -1.29 3.56
N VAL A 67 13.77 -0.55 3.90
CA VAL A 67 13.77 0.90 4.12
C VAL A 67 14.89 1.50 3.28
N ASP A 68 14.54 2.41 2.40
CA ASP A 68 15.52 3.14 1.62
C ASP A 68 16.15 4.27 2.41
N GLY A 69 17.47 4.40 2.33
CA GLY A 69 18.24 5.42 3.02
C GLY A 69 18.97 6.35 2.04
N TYR A 70 18.85 7.63 2.28
CA TYR A 70 19.46 8.68 1.45
C TYR A 70 20.62 9.35 2.16
N THR A 71 21.70 9.56 1.42
CA THR A 71 22.70 10.57 1.75
C THR A 71 22.29 11.89 1.10
N MET A 72 22.38 12.95 1.86
CA MET A 72 21.92 14.27 1.40
C MET A 72 22.89 15.39 1.78
N SER A 73 22.85 16.48 0.99
CA SER A 73 23.53 17.74 1.28
C SER A 73 22.77 18.91 0.66
N ASN A 74 22.97 20.09 1.21
CA ASN A 74 22.54 21.38 0.63
C ASN A 74 23.70 22.23 0.14
N GLU A 75 24.91 21.66 0.11
CA GLU A 75 26.16 22.38 -0.19
C GLU A 75 26.73 22.06 -1.58
N TYR A 76 25.98 21.33 -2.43
CA TYR A 76 26.45 21.05 -3.78
C TYR A 76 26.51 22.32 -4.61
N PRO A 77 27.66 22.68 -5.22
CA PRO A 77 27.82 23.94 -5.90
C PRO A 77 26.98 24.03 -7.17
N TYR A 78 26.48 25.23 -7.46
CA TYR A 78 25.70 25.59 -8.67
C TYR A 78 24.45 24.73 -8.91
N SER A 79 23.93 24.07 -7.89
CA SER A 79 22.72 23.26 -7.98
C SER A 79 21.53 23.95 -7.30
N SER A 80 20.35 23.82 -7.91
CA SER A 80 19.10 24.32 -7.34
C SER A 80 18.72 23.55 -6.09
N ARG A 81 18.24 24.25 -5.06
CA ARG A 81 17.74 23.63 -3.83
C ARG A 81 16.24 23.33 -3.95
N VAL A 82 15.83 22.16 -3.49
CA VAL A 82 14.45 21.70 -3.48
C VAL A 82 14.03 21.44 -2.03
N SER A 83 12.81 21.84 -1.66
CA SER A 83 12.21 21.45 -0.39
C SER A 83 11.81 19.98 -0.44
N LEU A 84 12.43 19.16 0.40
CA LEU A 84 12.11 17.74 0.49
C LEU A 84 10.68 17.52 0.99
N ALA A 85 10.26 18.25 2.04
CA ALA A 85 8.92 18.16 2.59
C ALA A 85 7.83 18.49 1.55
N ASN A 86 8.06 19.51 0.71
CA ASN A 86 7.11 19.84 -0.35
C ASN A 86 7.09 18.77 -1.47
N ALA A 87 8.25 18.23 -1.83
CA ALA A 87 8.35 17.23 -2.89
C ALA A 87 7.74 15.89 -2.48
N THR A 88 7.76 15.55 -1.19
CA THR A 88 7.30 14.27 -0.63
C THR A 88 6.02 14.40 0.20
N SER A 89 5.25 15.47 0.01
CA SER A 89 4.04 15.76 0.82
C SER A 89 2.92 14.72 0.69
N ASP A 90 2.97 13.86 -0.33
CA ASP A 90 2.06 12.75 -0.60
C ASP A 90 2.59 11.39 -0.09
N SER A 91 3.64 11.36 0.74
CA SER A 91 4.17 10.12 1.33
C SER A 91 3.29 9.61 2.46
N ILE A 92 3.21 8.27 2.60
CA ILE A 92 2.34 7.58 3.56
C ILE A 92 2.67 7.98 5.01
N SER A 93 3.94 8.12 5.31
CA SER A 93 4.42 8.49 6.64
C SER A 93 4.84 9.95 6.69
N ASN A 94 3.94 10.91 6.72
CA ASN A 94 4.23 12.36 6.77
C ASN A 94 5.13 12.81 7.95
N ARG A 95 6.04 11.96 8.43
CA ARG A 95 7.04 12.30 9.43
C ARG A 95 8.29 12.83 8.74
N VAL A 96 8.41 14.12 8.66
CA VAL A 96 9.73 14.76 8.47
C VAL A 96 10.55 14.47 9.74
N ILE A 97 11.28 13.36 9.74
CA ILE A 97 12.24 13.05 10.81
C ILE A 97 13.42 13.97 10.60
N GLN A 98 13.41 15.09 11.30
CA GLN A 98 14.57 15.97 11.36
C GLN A 98 15.61 15.32 12.28
N SER A 99 16.53 14.57 11.72
CA SER A 99 17.74 14.24 12.43
C SER A 99 18.58 15.52 12.58
N GLY A 100 19.00 15.86 13.79
CA GLY A 100 19.73 17.10 14.08
C GLY A 100 21.10 17.23 13.40
N LEU A 101 21.54 16.21 12.64
CA LEU A 101 22.81 16.15 11.91
C LEU A 101 22.65 16.48 10.43
N LEU A 102 21.42 16.60 9.91
CA LEU A 102 21.18 16.74 8.47
C LEU A 102 20.78 18.16 8.07
N PRO A 103 20.98 18.51 6.79
CA PRO A 103 20.54 19.80 6.27
C PRO A 103 19.03 19.97 6.52
N ARG A 104 18.66 21.20 6.78
CA ARG A 104 17.26 21.60 6.84
C ARG A 104 16.59 21.22 5.53
N ASP A 105 15.29 21.12 5.50
CA ASP A 105 14.39 20.76 4.40
C ASP A 105 14.88 21.03 2.96
N GLN A 106 15.72 22.04 2.75
CA GLN A 106 16.27 22.43 1.45
C GLN A 106 17.48 21.56 1.09
N VAL A 107 17.37 20.72 0.06
CA VAL A 107 18.42 19.82 -0.40
C VAL A 107 18.76 20.08 -1.88
N ASN A 108 20.02 19.89 -2.25
CA ASN A 108 20.49 19.96 -3.63
C ASN A 108 21.43 18.81 -4.02
N TYR A 109 21.61 17.84 -3.11
CA TYR A 109 22.25 16.56 -3.34
C TYR A 109 21.48 15.49 -2.60
N MET A 110 21.07 14.45 -3.31
CA MET A 110 20.34 13.32 -2.75
C MET A 110 20.66 12.06 -3.56
N ARG A 111 21.09 10.99 -2.87
CA ARG A 111 21.34 9.69 -3.50
C ARG A 111 20.75 8.59 -2.64
N ASN A 112 20.15 7.58 -3.28
CA ASN A 112 19.71 6.36 -2.60
C ASN A 112 20.95 5.47 -2.39
N SER A 113 21.67 5.72 -1.31
CA SER A 113 22.98 5.12 -1.07
C SER A 113 22.93 3.87 -0.23
N VAL A 114 21.86 3.68 0.55
CA VAL A 114 21.70 2.54 1.47
C VAL A 114 20.32 1.92 1.33
N LYS A 115 20.28 0.60 1.34
CA LYS A 115 19.06 -0.18 1.60
C LYS A 115 19.20 -0.83 2.97
N ALA A 116 18.28 -0.49 3.87
CA ALA A 116 18.21 -1.10 5.18
C ALA A 116 17.17 -2.22 5.20
N VAL A 117 17.51 -3.33 5.82
CA VAL A 117 16.62 -4.47 6.02
C VAL A 117 16.40 -4.66 7.51
N VAL A 118 15.14 -4.67 7.94
CA VAL A 118 14.74 -4.82 9.34
C VAL A 118 13.93 -6.09 9.50
N ASP A 119 14.43 -7.02 10.30
CA ASP A 119 13.69 -8.24 10.62
C ASP A 119 12.45 -7.92 11.46
N ALA A 120 11.28 -8.41 11.03
CA ALA A 120 10.02 -8.12 11.71
C ALA A 120 9.88 -8.84 13.06
N TYR A 121 10.64 -9.89 13.33
CA TYR A 121 10.57 -10.69 14.54
C TYR A 121 11.55 -10.20 15.62
N GLU A 122 12.82 -10.11 15.25
CA GLU A 122 13.89 -9.73 16.19
C GLU A 122 14.18 -8.23 16.16
N GLY A 123 13.78 -7.56 15.08
CA GLY A 123 14.03 -6.14 14.87
C GLY A 123 15.50 -5.81 14.65
N SER A 124 16.31 -6.79 14.27
CA SER A 124 17.69 -6.55 13.83
C SER A 124 17.69 -5.72 12.56
N VAL A 125 18.69 -4.86 12.42
CA VAL A 125 18.87 -3.97 11.27
C VAL A 125 20.16 -4.31 10.57
N LYS A 126 20.08 -4.53 9.25
CA LYS A 126 21.23 -4.64 8.36
C LYS A 126 21.21 -3.51 7.36
N LEU A 127 22.33 -2.87 7.13
CA LEU A 127 22.49 -1.80 6.16
C LEU A 127 23.35 -2.28 5.02
N TYR A 128 22.89 -2.13 3.78
CA TYR A 128 23.60 -2.51 2.58
C TYR A 128 23.96 -1.29 1.74
N ALA A 129 25.22 -1.16 1.34
CA ALA A 129 25.66 -0.14 0.42
C ALA A 129 25.00 -0.38 -0.95
N TRP A 130 24.01 0.43 -1.29
CA TRP A 130 23.32 0.32 -2.57
C TRP A 130 24.06 1.05 -3.68
N ASP A 131 24.50 2.28 -3.40
CA ASP A 131 25.34 3.07 -4.28
C ASP A 131 26.74 3.19 -3.68
N GLU A 132 27.58 2.20 -3.97
CA GLU A 132 28.96 2.14 -3.48
C GLU A 132 29.88 3.25 -4.04
N THR A 133 29.41 3.98 -5.07
CA THR A 133 30.15 5.09 -5.67
C THR A 133 29.88 6.43 -4.99
N ASP A 134 28.91 6.50 -4.07
CA ASP A 134 28.58 7.73 -3.37
C ASP A 134 29.71 8.16 -2.40
N PRO A 135 30.36 9.31 -2.61
CA PRO A 135 31.44 9.77 -1.74
C PRO A 135 31.00 10.08 -0.31
N VAL A 136 29.74 10.45 -0.10
CA VAL A 136 29.18 10.72 1.24
C VAL A 136 29.04 9.40 1.99
N LEU A 137 28.48 8.36 1.36
CA LEU A 137 28.42 7.02 1.94
C LEU A 137 29.80 6.47 2.26
N GLN A 138 30.75 6.58 1.32
CA GLN A 138 32.14 6.12 1.52
C GLN A 138 32.81 6.82 2.71
N THR A 139 32.48 8.09 2.96
CA THR A 139 32.98 8.83 4.12
C THR A 139 32.42 8.26 5.42
N TRP A 140 31.12 7.98 5.46
CA TRP A 140 30.47 7.37 6.62
C TRP A 140 30.97 5.94 6.88
N MET A 141 31.17 5.13 5.84
CA MET A 141 31.74 3.78 5.97
C MET A 141 33.18 3.79 6.53
N LYS A 142 33.96 4.82 6.22
CA LYS A 142 35.28 5.01 6.83
C LYS A 142 35.22 5.45 8.29
N ALA A 143 34.22 6.28 8.64
CA ALA A 143 34.02 6.75 10.01
C ALA A 143 33.46 5.65 10.92
N PHE A 144 32.61 4.79 10.38
CA PHE A 144 31.95 3.69 11.08
C PHE A 144 32.16 2.39 10.28
N PRO A 145 33.33 1.76 10.37
CA PRO A 145 33.61 0.50 9.70
C PRO A 145 32.68 -0.60 10.20
N ASP A 146 32.34 -1.53 9.32
CA ASP A 146 31.52 -2.71 9.58
C ASP A 146 30.02 -2.44 9.92
N VAL A 147 29.55 -1.19 9.84
CA VAL A 147 28.14 -0.85 10.03
C VAL A 147 27.32 -1.04 8.75
N VAL A 148 27.92 -0.80 7.60
CA VAL A 148 27.30 -0.95 6.29
C VAL A 148 27.99 -2.09 5.54
N GLU A 149 27.23 -3.12 5.21
CA GLU A 149 27.67 -4.27 4.43
C GLU A 149 27.71 -3.91 2.93
N PRO A 150 28.58 -4.55 2.11
CA PRO A 150 28.55 -4.35 0.67
C PRO A 150 27.24 -4.89 0.08
N ARG A 151 26.80 -4.34 -1.07
CA ARG A 151 25.61 -4.81 -1.78
C ARG A 151 25.62 -6.31 -2.06
N SER A 152 26.81 -6.88 -2.34
CA SER A 152 26.99 -8.30 -2.60
C SER A 152 26.69 -9.23 -1.42
N ALA A 153 26.54 -8.70 -0.21
CA ALA A 153 26.13 -9.46 0.97
C ALA A 153 24.61 -9.59 1.11
N MET A 154 23.84 -8.88 0.28
CA MET A 154 22.38 -9.01 0.24
C MET A 154 22.00 -10.36 -0.39
N SER A 155 21.05 -11.10 0.21
CA SER A 155 20.57 -12.35 -0.37
C SER A 155 19.84 -12.10 -1.70
N ASP A 156 19.88 -13.07 -2.60
CA ASP A 156 19.16 -12.97 -3.89
C ASP A 156 17.66 -12.81 -3.68
N ASP A 157 17.11 -13.41 -2.63
CA ASP A 157 15.70 -13.31 -2.29
C ASP A 157 15.33 -11.87 -1.86
N ILE A 158 16.10 -11.24 -0.98
CA ILE A 158 15.90 -9.81 -0.66
C ILE A 158 16.10 -8.94 -1.90
N LEU A 159 17.15 -9.21 -2.69
CA LEU A 159 17.45 -8.44 -3.90
C LEU A 159 16.28 -8.48 -4.90
N ALA A 160 15.63 -9.64 -5.06
CA ALA A 160 14.47 -9.78 -5.94
C ALA A 160 13.27 -8.92 -5.52
N HIS A 161 13.18 -8.54 -4.25
CA HIS A 161 12.10 -7.70 -3.71
C HIS A 161 12.46 -6.21 -3.67
N VAL A 162 13.68 -5.82 -4.02
CA VAL A 162 14.07 -4.40 -4.07
C VAL A 162 13.30 -3.68 -5.17
N ARG A 163 12.85 -2.46 -4.86
CA ARG A 163 12.18 -1.58 -5.80
C ARG A 163 12.78 -0.17 -5.77
N TYR A 164 12.46 0.64 -6.78
CA TYR A 164 12.91 2.03 -6.84
C TYR A 164 12.19 2.87 -5.77
N PRO A 165 12.91 3.69 -4.97
CA PRO A 165 12.29 4.39 -3.83
C PRO A 165 11.37 5.52 -4.28
N GLN A 166 10.29 5.74 -3.51
CA GLN A 166 9.28 6.71 -3.88
C GLN A 166 9.73 8.15 -3.67
N ASP A 167 10.38 8.47 -2.54
CA ASP A 167 10.69 9.86 -2.22
C ASP A 167 11.73 10.47 -3.16
N ILE A 168 12.77 9.72 -3.56
CA ILE A 168 13.69 10.22 -4.58
C ILE A 168 13.00 10.40 -5.94
N PHE A 169 12.07 9.51 -6.31
CA PHE A 169 11.28 9.66 -7.52
C PHE A 169 10.39 10.91 -7.47
N LYS A 170 9.78 11.21 -6.30
CA LYS A 170 9.00 12.44 -6.08
C LYS A 170 9.86 13.70 -6.21
N VAL A 171 11.10 13.67 -5.72
CA VAL A 171 12.07 14.76 -5.94
C VAL A 171 12.43 14.89 -7.41
N GLN A 172 12.71 13.76 -8.10
CA GLN A 172 13.03 13.76 -9.53
C GLN A 172 11.88 14.27 -10.39
N ARG A 173 10.62 13.87 -10.11
CA ARG A 173 9.45 14.42 -10.83
C ARG A 173 9.28 15.91 -10.60
N ASN A 174 9.58 16.41 -9.40
CA ASN A 174 9.53 17.85 -9.10
C ASN A 174 10.57 18.62 -9.93
N ILE A 175 11.79 18.10 -10.05
CA ILE A 175 12.84 18.66 -10.89
C ILE A 175 12.42 18.60 -12.36
N MET A 176 11.96 17.44 -12.84
CA MET A 176 11.54 17.23 -14.23
C MET A 176 10.41 18.18 -14.64
N SER A 177 9.52 18.55 -13.72
CA SER A 177 8.41 19.46 -13.99
C SER A 177 8.83 20.79 -14.60
N ARG A 178 10.07 21.19 -14.41
CA ARG A 178 10.64 22.43 -14.93
C ARG A 178 11.83 22.23 -15.85
N TYR A 179 12.69 21.26 -15.56
CA TYR A 179 13.96 21.07 -16.28
C TYR A 179 13.83 20.21 -17.56
N HIS A 180 12.62 19.80 -17.95
CA HIS A 180 12.36 19.25 -19.30
C HIS A 180 12.45 20.33 -20.39
N VAL A 181 12.34 21.61 -20.02
CA VAL A 181 12.42 22.75 -20.96
C VAL A 181 13.87 23.02 -21.32
N THR A 182 14.21 22.90 -22.59
CA THR A 182 15.58 23.10 -23.11
C THR A 182 15.82 24.52 -23.65
N ASP A 183 14.75 25.25 -24.02
CA ASP A 183 14.86 26.64 -24.47
C ASP A 183 14.99 27.60 -23.28
N ALA A 184 16.06 28.42 -23.27
CA ALA A 184 16.36 29.31 -22.16
C ALA A 184 15.30 30.40 -21.92
N VAL A 185 14.66 30.90 -22.98
CA VAL A 185 13.63 31.94 -22.87
C VAL A 185 12.35 31.36 -22.29
N THR A 186 11.93 30.21 -22.79
CA THR A 186 10.78 29.44 -22.27
C THR A 186 10.98 29.06 -20.80
N PHE A 187 12.19 28.58 -20.46
CA PHE A 187 12.55 28.24 -19.09
C PHE A 187 12.48 29.45 -18.15
N TYR A 188 13.07 30.57 -18.57
CA TYR A 188 13.06 31.81 -17.79
C TYR A 188 11.66 32.38 -17.57
N ASN A 189 10.82 32.35 -18.60
CA ASN A 189 9.45 32.83 -18.54
C ASN A 189 8.49 31.87 -17.83
N GLY A 190 8.89 30.62 -17.60
CA GLY A 190 8.06 29.61 -16.98
C GLY A 190 6.77 29.30 -17.78
N THR A 191 6.83 29.37 -19.10
CA THR A 191 5.64 29.22 -19.96
C THR A 191 5.24 27.78 -20.20
N ASP A 192 6.18 26.83 -20.05
CA ASP A 192 5.96 25.38 -20.21
C ASP A 192 6.33 24.63 -18.93
N VAL A 193 5.77 25.03 -17.79
CA VAL A 193 5.95 24.34 -16.52
C VAL A 193 4.89 23.26 -16.39
N TRP A 194 5.33 22.06 -16.05
CA TRP A 194 4.43 20.96 -15.70
C TRP A 194 4.15 20.93 -14.20
N ILE A 195 3.03 20.34 -13.83
CA ILE A 195 2.64 20.07 -12.45
C ILE A 195 2.25 18.61 -12.31
N VAL A 196 2.40 18.06 -11.14
CA VAL A 196 1.76 16.79 -10.78
C VAL A 196 0.27 17.08 -10.57
N PRO A 197 -0.64 16.36 -11.23
CA PRO A 197 -2.09 16.54 -11.02
C PRO A 197 -2.49 16.26 -9.57
N PHE A 198 -3.57 16.88 -9.11
CA PHE A 198 -4.20 16.46 -7.87
C PHE A 198 -4.88 15.10 -8.04
N ASP A 199 -5.00 14.36 -6.94
CA ASP A 199 -5.71 13.12 -6.89
C ASP A 199 -7.22 13.39 -7.06
N PRO A 200 -7.84 12.93 -8.16
CA PRO A 200 -9.25 13.19 -8.41
C PRO A 200 -10.18 12.41 -7.49
N THR A 201 -9.68 11.35 -6.85
CA THR A 201 -10.47 10.49 -5.94
C THR A 201 -10.65 11.11 -4.56
N VAL A 202 -9.89 12.17 -4.25
CA VAL A 202 -9.96 12.92 -2.98
C VAL A 202 -10.25 14.41 -3.27
N PRO A 203 -11.43 14.74 -3.80
CA PRO A 203 -11.72 16.10 -4.31
C PRO A 203 -11.72 17.20 -3.24
N THR A 204 -11.91 16.83 -1.97
CA THR A 204 -11.94 17.78 -0.85
C THR A 204 -10.56 18.17 -0.33
N ALA A 205 -9.53 17.34 -0.58
CA ALA A 205 -8.17 17.60 -0.21
C ALA A 205 -7.34 17.82 -1.48
N GLN A 206 -6.68 18.97 -1.60
CA GLN A 206 -5.75 19.23 -2.71
C GLN A 206 -4.45 18.45 -2.49
N VAL A 207 -4.55 17.12 -2.57
CA VAL A 207 -3.42 16.20 -2.46
C VAL A 207 -2.93 15.86 -3.86
N PHE A 208 -1.62 15.85 -4.07
CA PHE A 208 -1.05 15.42 -5.34
C PHE A 208 -1.28 13.93 -5.55
N GLN A 209 -1.50 13.55 -6.81
CA GLN A 209 -1.59 12.14 -7.17
C GLN A 209 -0.28 11.42 -6.82
N PRO A 210 -0.31 10.37 -5.98
CA PRO A 210 0.89 9.63 -5.63
C PRO A 210 1.45 8.87 -6.84
N PRO A 211 2.74 8.54 -6.85
CA PRO A 211 3.29 7.64 -7.86
C PRO A 211 2.81 6.21 -7.62
N TYR A 212 2.62 5.45 -8.72
CA TYR A 212 2.14 4.07 -8.65
C TYR A 212 3.16 3.10 -9.23
N TYR A 213 3.38 1.97 -8.53
CA TYR A 213 4.13 0.85 -9.07
C TYR A 213 3.22 0.04 -10.00
N LEU A 214 3.64 -0.09 -11.25
CA LEU A 214 2.89 -0.78 -12.31
C LEU A 214 3.85 -1.64 -13.13
N THR A 215 3.41 -2.81 -13.55
CA THR A 215 4.08 -3.58 -14.60
C THR A 215 3.48 -3.16 -15.94
N LEU A 216 4.27 -2.47 -16.73
CA LEU A 216 3.82 -1.92 -18.01
C LEU A 216 4.94 -1.95 -19.06
N GLN A 217 4.56 -1.79 -20.32
CA GLN A 217 5.48 -1.65 -21.44
C GLN A 217 5.45 -0.19 -21.91
N MET A 218 6.56 0.51 -21.75
CA MET A 218 6.70 1.86 -22.31
C MET A 218 6.89 1.81 -23.82
N PRO A 219 6.44 2.83 -24.55
CA PRO A 219 6.70 2.94 -25.98
C PRO A 219 8.19 2.80 -26.28
N GLY A 220 8.52 1.93 -27.25
CA GLY A 220 9.91 1.63 -27.62
C GLY A 220 10.56 0.49 -26.81
N GLN A 221 9.93 -0.02 -25.78
CA GLN A 221 10.37 -1.23 -25.09
C GLN A 221 9.83 -2.50 -25.76
N THR A 222 10.60 -3.58 -25.67
CA THR A 222 10.19 -4.89 -26.18
C THR A 222 9.45 -5.74 -25.16
N ASN A 223 9.73 -5.50 -23.86
CA ASN A 223 9.18 -6.27 -22.74
C ASN A 223 8.51 -5.33 -21.73
N THR A 224 7.61 -5.88 -20.95
CA THR A 224 7.06 -5.19 -19.77
C THR A 224 8.14 -5.07 -18.69
N ALA A 225 8.11 -3.96 -17.95
CA ALA A 225 8.98 -3.72 -16.81
C ALA A 225 8.16 -3.29 -15.59
N PHE A 226 8.57 -3.77 -14.42
CA PHE A 226 8.03 -3.25 -13.16
C PHE A 226 8.57 -1.84 -12.94
N SER A 227 7.70 -0.85 -12.94
CA SER A 227 8.08 0.56 -12.97
C SER A 227 7.30 1.37 -11.94
N LEU A 228 7.93 2.41 -11.40
CA LEU A 228 7.25 3.45 -10.64
C LEU A 228 6.89 4.60 -11.58
N THR A 229 5.62 5.03 -11.57
CA THR A 229 5.07 5.90 -12.61
C THR A 229 4.40 7.14 -12.04
N THR A 230 4.37 8.20 -12.82
CA THR A 230 3.62 9.43 -12.52
C THR A 230 3.18 10.12 -13.80
N THR A 231 2.17 10.98 -13.69
CA THR A 231 1.66 11.80 -14.79
C THR A 231 2.00 13.27 -14.54
N PHE A 232 2.07 14.04 -15.62
CA PHE A 232 2.22 15.49 -15.58
C PHE A 232 1.12 16.17 -16.39
N ALA A 233 0.66 17.30 -15.89
CA ALA A 233 -0.23 18.22 -16.59
C ALA A 233 0.46 19.58 -16.78
N PRO A 234 0.13 20.34 -17.83
CA PRO A 234 0.56 21.72 -17.92
C PRO A 234 -0.07 22.54 -16.79
N GLN A 235 0.67 23.49 -16.22
CA GLN A 235 0.28 24.27 -15.02
C GLN A 235 -1.14 24.88 -15.08
N ARG A 236 -1.68 25.15 -16.26
CA ARG A 236 -2.96 25.85 -16.45
C ARG A 236 -3.99 25.05 -17.23
N ARG A 237 -3.79 23.74 -17.41
CA ARG A 237 -4.69 22.89 -18.19
C ARG A 237 -4.92 21.58 -17.46
N GLN A 238 -6.06 20.95 -17.70
CA GLN A 238 -6.40 19.63 -17.16
C GLN A 238 -6.07 18.48 -18.15
N THR A 239 -5.36 18.81 -19.23
CA THR A 239 -4.87 17.81 -20.19
C THR A 239 -3.56 17.21 -19.68
N LEU A 240 -3.21 16.03 -20.17
CA LEU A 240 -1.92 15.41 -19.88
C LEU A 240 -0.81 16.07 -20.70
N ALA A 241 0.35 16.32 -20.05
CA ALA A 241 1.57 16.81 -20.73
C ALA A 241 2.57 15.70 -20.97
N ALA A 242 2.77 14.83 -19.96
CA ALA A 242 3.72 13.74 -20.03
C ALA A 242 3.35 12.60 -19.09
N PHE A 243 3.90 11.42 -19.38
CA PHE A 243 3.92 10.26 -18.50
C PHE A 243 5.38 9.87 -18.24
N MET A 244 5.73 9.68 -16.98
CA MET A 244 7.10 9.33 -16.57
C MET A 244 7.07 7.98 -15.87
N ALA A 245 8.03 7.12 -16.21
CA ALA A 245 8.24 5.82 -15.58
C ALA A 245 9.72 5.62 -15.25
N VAL A 246 10.02 5.05 -14.10
CA VAL A 246 11.36 4.60 -13.74
C VAL A 246 11.34 3.09 -13.56
N ASN A 247 12.31 2.39 -14.15
CA ASN A 247 12.44 0.94 -13.98
C ASN A 247 12.80 0.63 -12.52
N SER A 248 11.92 -0.10 -11.86
CA SER A 248 12.03 -0.45 -10.45
C SER A 248 12.54 -1.86 -10.20
N ALA A 249 12.57 -2.72 -11.23
CA ALA A 249 13.08 -4.08 -11.11
C ALA A 249 14.59 -4.08 -10.91
N PRO A 250 15.12 -4.86 -9.94
CA PRO A 250 16.55 -5.00 -9.76
C PRO A 250 17.19 -5.57 -11.03
N GLY A 251 18.31 -4.99 -11.46
CA GLY A 251 19.01 -5.42 -12.67
C GLY A 251 19.75 -4.27 -13.34
N GLU A 252 20.18 -4.50 -14.58
CA GLU A 252 20.98 -3.56 -15.37
C GLU A 252 20.25 -2.22 -15.60
N ASN A 253 18.93 -2.27 -15.82
CA ASN A 253 18.12 -1.09 -16.13
C ASN A 253 17.46 -0.46 -14.88
N TYR A 254 17.84 -0.90 -13.68
CA TYR A 254 17.30 -0.33 -12.45
C TYR A 254 17.59 1.17 -12.35
N GLY A 255 16.53 1.96 -12.19
CA GLY A 255 16.63 3.42 -12.08
C GLY A 255 16.61 4.16 -13.40
N ASP A 256 16.50 3.47 -14.55
CA ASP A 256 16.33 4.11 -15.85
C ASP A 256 14.98 4.82 -15.92
N ILE A 257 15.05 6.14 -16.14
CA ILE A 257 13.88 6.99 -16.24
C ILE A 257 13.52 7.19 -17.72
N GLN A 258 12.27 6.94 -18.06
CA GLN A 258 11.70 7.24 -19.37
C GLN A 258 10.56 8.25 -19.22
N VAL A 259 10.55 9.25 -20.11
CA VAL A 259 9.51 10.27 -20.16
C VAL A 259 8.85 10.24 -21.53
N LEU A 260 7.56 9.90 -21.54
CA LEU A 260 6.71 10.01 -22.71
C LEU A 260 6.10 11.42 -22.73
N GLN A 261 6.70 12.33 -23.47
CA GLN A 261 6.15 13.66 -23.69
C GLN A 261 5.07 13.62 -24.76
N LEU A 262 3.89 14.15 -24.45
CA LEU A 262 2.78 14.17 -25.36
C LEU A 262 2.83 15.40 -26.28
N PRO A 263 2.47 15.25 -27.55
CA PRO A 263 2.45 16.39 -28.47
C PRO A 263 1.47 17.48 -28.01
N SER A 264 1.88 18.72 -28.07
CA SER A 264 1.07 19.87 -27.61
C SER A 264 -0.21 20.12 -28.44
N ASN A 265 -0.30 19.53 -29.63
CA ASN A 265 -1.46 19.56 -30.52
C ASN A 265 -2.46 18.43 -30.25
N THR A 266 -2.16 17.51 -29.32
CA THR A 266 -3.03 16.39 -28.98
C THR A 266 -3.67 16.66 -27.62
N THR A 267 -5.00 16.60 -27.54
CA THR A 267 -5.74 16.77 -26.29
C THR A 267 -6.00 15.41 -25.67
N ILE A 268 -5.09 14.96 -24.79
CA ILE A 268 -5.29 13.77 -23.96
C ILE A 268 -5.77 14.25 -22.61
N PRO A 269 -6.90 13.75 -22.08
CA PRO A 269 -7.41 14.17 -20.77
C PRO A 269 -6.45 13.76 -19.65
N GLY A 270 -6.17 14.67 -18.73
CA GLY A 270 -5.45 14.35 -17.50
C GLY A 270 -6.37 13.68 -16.46
N PRO A 271 -5.82 13.19 -15.33
CA PRO A 271 -6.59 12.43 -14.33
C PRO A 271 -7.87 13.13 -13.87
N GLN A 272 -7.83 14.42 -13.59
CA GLN A 272 -8.99 15.20 -13.16
C GLN A 272 -10.08 15.25 -14.26
N GLN A 273 -9.69 15.42 -15.51
CA GLN A 273 -10.64 15.46 -16.61
C GLN A 273 -11.24 14.07 -16.88
N VAL A 274 -10.44 13.01 -16.73
CA VAL A 274 -10.93 11.63 -16.84
C VAL A 274 -11.97 11.34 -15.79
N GLN A 275 -11.74 11.72 -14.54
CA GLN A 275 -12.70 11.56 -13.46
C GLN A 275 -14.01 12.28 -13.76
N ASN A 276 -13.92 13.53 -14.23
CA ASN A 276 -15.10 14.29 -14.63
C ASN A 276 -15.85 13.61 -15.79
N ASN A 277 -15.13 13.03 -16.76
CA ASN A 277 -15.74 12.28 -17.85
C ASN A 277 -16.47 11.03 -17.34
N PHE A 278 -15.87 10.30 -16.40
CA PHE A 278 -16.49 9.12 -15.77
C PHE A 278 -17.80 9.52 -15.05
N GLU A 279 -17.77 10.55 -14.23
CA GLU A 279 -18.94 10.98 -13.45
C GLU A 279 -20.04 11.62 -14.30
N SER A 280 -19.68 12.23 -15.43
CA SER A 280 -20.64 12.87 -16.34
C SER A 280 -21.24 11.91 -17.37
N ASP A 281 -20.68 10.72 -17.55
CA ASP A 281 -21.26 9.69 -18.42
C ASP A 281 -22.64 9.25 -17.86
N PRO A 282 -23.73 9.26 -18.67
CA PRO A 282 -25.06 8.97 -18.18
C PRO A 282 -25.24 7.55 -17.61
N ASP A 283 -24.59 6.56 -18.23
CA ASP A 283 -24.70 5.16 -17.83
C ASP A 283 -23.91 4.94 -16.51
N VAL A 284 -22.70 5.49 -16.42
CA VAL A 284 -21.86 5.44 -15.22
C VAL A 284 -22.54 6.18 -14.06
N SER A 285 -22.99 7.41 -14.30
CA SER A 285 -23.67 8.23 -13.28
C SER A 285 -24.91 7.55 -12.72
N SER A 286 -25.73 6.94 -13.60
CA SER A 286 -26.92 6.20 -13.19
C SER A 286 -26.59 5.01 -12.30
N GLN A 287 -25.57 4.21 -12.67
CA GLN A 287 -25.13 3.05 -11.91
C GLN A 287 -24.52 3.46 -10.56
N LEU A 288 -23.63 4.47 -10.52
CA LEU A 288 -23.02 4.96 -9.28
C LEU A 288 -24.08 5.51 -8.32
N ASN A 289 -25.10 6.23 -8.84
CA ASN A 289 -26.20 6.70 -8.02
C ASN A 289 -27.06 5.57 -7.45
N LEU A 290 -27.22 4.47 -8.20
CA LEU A 290 -27.91 3.27 -7.70
C LEU A 290 -27.12 2.60 -6.57
N LEU A 291 -25.79 2.51 -6.71
CA LEU A 291 -24.89 1.92 -5.72
C LEU A 291 -24.80 2.75 -4.43
N ARG A 292 -25.02 4.06 -4.50
CA ARG A 292 -25.08 4.97 -3.33
C ARG A 292 -26.40 4.91 -2.55
N ARG A 293 -27.42 4.18 -3.05
CA ARG A 293 -28.72 4.04 -2.36
C ARG A 293 -28.63 3.00 -1.23
N GLY A 294 -29.50 3.16 -0.23
CA GLY A 294 -29.65 2.16 0.84
C GLY A 294 -28.60 2.25 1.96
N GLY A 295 -27.91 3.39 2.11
CA GLY A 295 -26.92 3.59 3.17
C GLY A 295 -25.54 3.00 2.84
N SER A 296 -25.31 2.62 1.59
CA SER A 296 -23.98 2.21 1.12
C SER A 296 -23.15 3.43 0.73
N GLU A 297 -21.86 3.41 1.03
CA GLU A 297 -20.88 4.38 0.60
C GLU A 297 -20.08 3.83 -0.59
N VAL A 298 -19.96 4.62 -1.66
CA VAL A 298 -19.16 4.29 -2.82
C VAL A 298 -17.79 4.95 -2.66
N GLU A 299 -16.75 4.15 -2.58
CA GLU A 299 -15.35 4.60 -2.55
C GLU A 299 -14.70 4.33 -3.90
N LEU A 300 -14.15 5.38 -4.49
CA LEU A 300 -13.35 5.29 -5.69
C LEU A 300 -11.92 4.95 -5.30
N GLY A 301 -11.32 3.95 -5.96
CA GLY A 301 -9.92 3.62 -5.73
C GLY A 301 -9.00 4.50 -6.58
N ASN A 302 -7.73 4.16 -6.62
CA ASN A 302 -6.75 4.93 -7.37
C ASN A 302 -7.05 4.92 -8.88
N LEU A 303 -7.11 6.11 -9.48
CA LEU A 303 -7.19 6.25 -10.94
C LEU A 303 -5.80 6.01 -11.55
N LEU A 304 -5.65 4.88 -12.23
CA LEU A 304 -4.42 4.50 -12.92
C LEU A 304 -4.46 5.01 -14.37
N SER A 305 -3.33 5.56 -14.83
CA SER A 305 -3.11 5.97 -16.21
C SER A 305 -2.01 5.12 -16.82
N LEU A 306 -2.28 4.47 -17.95
CA LEU A 306 -1.37 3.50 -18.57
C LEU A 306 -1.19 3.83 -20.06
N PRO A 307 0.05 3.98 -20.56
CA PRO A 307 0.30 4.01 -21.98
C PRO A 307 -0.15 2.69 -22.63
N PHE A 308 -1.01 2.77 -23.61
CA PHE A 308 -1.56 1.60 -24.28
C PHE A 308 -1.89 1.91 -25.74
N ASN A 309 -1.37 1.11 -26.65
CA ASN A 309 -1.67 1.12 -28.10
C ASN A 309 -1.73 2.53 -28.74
N GLY A 310 -0.73 3.36 -28.44
CA GLY A 310 -0.62 4.72 -28.97
C GLY A 310 -1.52 5.76 -28.29
N GLY A 311 -2.21 5.40 -27.22
CA GLY A 311 -3.05 6.26 -26.39
C GLY A 311 -2.78 6.05 -24.90
N LEU A 312 -3.74 6.46 -24.09
CA LEU A 312 -3.75 6.21 -22.65
C LEU A 312 -5.04 5.49 -22.26
N LEU A 313 -4.85 4.41 -21.55
CA LEU A 313 -5.91 3.66 -20.86
C LEU A 313 -5.99 4.14 -19.41
N TYR A 314 -7.19 4.40 -18.95
CA TYR A 314 -7.50 4.78 -17.57
C TYR A 314 -8.31 3.68 -16.93
N VAL A 315 -7.94 3.31 -15.70
CA VAL A 315 -8.64 2.28 -14.93
C VAL A 315 -8.80 2.71 -13.50
N GLU A 316 -10.00 2.57 -12.95
CA GLU A 316 -10.32 2.94 -11.58
C GLU A 316 -11.23 1.89 -10.95
N PRO A 317 -10.84 1.24 -9.85
CA PRO A 317 -11.71 0.31 -9.14
C PRO A 317 -12.76 1.05 -8.31
N VAL A 318 -13.97 0.50 -8.25
CA VAL A 318 -15.09 1.04 -7.49
C VAL A 318 -15.45 0.08 -6.36
N TYR A 319 -15.27 0.55 -5.14
CA TYR A 319 -15.58 -0.20 -3.93
C TYR A 319 -16.89 0.25 -3.33
N ILE A 320 -17.55 -0.67 -2.65
CA ILE A 320 -18.76 -0.36 -1.86
C ILE A 320 -18.46 -0.77 -0.42
N ARG A 321 -18.73 0.16 0.48
CA ARG A 321 -18.71 -0.06 1.92
C ARG A 321 -20.14 -0.05 2.43
N ALA A 322 -20.55 -1.07 3.18
CA ALA A 322 -21.80 -1.04 3.93
C ALA A 322 -21.67 -0.04 5.08
N ALA A 323 -22.78 0.67 5.39
CA ALA A 323 -22.76 1.72 6.40
C ALA A 323 -22.18 1.22 7.73
N ALA A 324 -21.40 2.07 8.35
CA ALA A 324 -20.83 2.14 9.67
C ALA A 324 -19.52 1.37 9.93
N ASP A 325 -19.32 0.10 9.55
CA ASP A 325 -18.09 -0.63 9.91
C ASP A 325 -17.70 -1.74 8.92
N GLY A 326 -18.26 -1.75 7.73
CA GLY A 326 -17.96 -2.76 6.71
C GLY A 326 -16.64 -2.53 6.00
N TYR A 327 -15.96 -3.62 5.62
CA TYR A 327 -14.81 -3.55 4.72
C TYR A 327 -15.26 -3.13 3.32
N PRO A 328 -14.49 -2.28 2.61
CA PRO A 328 -14.79 -1.93 1.22
C PRO A 328 -14.63 -3.16 0.33
N LEU A 329 -15.67 -3.48 -0.44
CA LEU A 329 -15.68 -4.59 -1.38
C LEU A 329 -15.61 -4.07 -2.81
N LEU A 330 -14.68 -4.59 -3.62
CA LEU A 330 -14.61 -4.29 -5.04
C LEU A 330 -15.90 -4.80 -5.72
N ARG A 331 -16.63 -3.89 -6.37
CA ARG A 331 -17.92 -4.21 -7.02
C ARG A 331 -17.92 -3.92 -8.49
N LYS A 332 -17.20 -2.89 -8.91
CA LYS A 332 -17.16 -2.46 -10.30
C LYS A 332 -15.75 -1.96 -10.65
N VAL A 333 -15.49 -1.87 -11.93
CA VAL A 333 -14.27 -1.26 -12.50
C VAL A 333 -14.70 -0.25 -13.55
N LEU A 334 -14.24 0.98 -13.39
CA LEU A 334 -14.28 2.03 -14.39
C LEU A 334 -13.10 1.85 -15.34
N ALA A 335 -13.35 1.98 -16.62
CA ALA A 335 -12.30 2.07 -17.64
C ALA A 335 -12.61 3.18 -18.63
N GLY A 336 -11.55 3.80 -19.16
CA GLY A 336 -11.64 4.84 -20.19
C GLY A 336 -10.53 4.71 -21.22
N TYR A 337 -10.88 4.76 -22.51
CA TYR A 337 -9.92 4.78 -23.59
C TYR A 337 -10.45 5.64 -24.74
N GLY A 338 -9.72 6.69 -25.11
CA GLY A 338 -10.18 7.67 -26.07
C GLY A 338 -11.46 8.39 -25.57
N ALA A 339 -12.55 8.26 -26.33
CA ALA A 339 -13.87 8.79 -25.97
C ALA A 339 -14.77 7.76 -25.27
N ASN A 340 -14.35 6.50 -25.18
CA ASN A 340 -15.16 5.42 -24.63
C ASN A 340 -14.96 5.33 -23.10
N VAL A 341 -16.08 5.17 -22.40
CA VAL A 341 -16.13 4.96 -20.95
C VAL A 341 -16.95 3.71 -20.64
N ALA A 342 -16.57 2.96 -19.65
CA ALA A 342 -17.31 1.78 -19.19
C ALA A 342 -17.24 1.63 -17.67
N LEU A 343 -18.33 1.16 -17.06
CA LEU A 343 -18.41 0.73 -15.67
C LEU A 343 -18.98 -0.69 -15.65
N GLU A 344 -18.12 -1.67 -15.39
CA GLU A 344 -18.45 -3.09 -15.48
C GLU A 344 -18.08 -3.86 -14.21
N ASP A 345 -18.55 -5.12 -14.09
CA ASP A 345 -18.38 -5.92 -12.88
C ASP A 345 -16.92 -6.37 -12.65
N ASN A 346 -16.11 -6.39 -13.71
CA ASN A 346 -14.71 -6.75 -13.65
C ASN A 346 -13.90 -6.04 -14.75
N LEU A 347 -12.57 -6.10 -14.60
CA LEU A 347 -11.63 -5.43 -15.51
C LEU A 347 -11.75 -5.93 -16.95
N ALA A 348 -11.91 -7.26 -17.17
CA ALA A 348 -11.98 -7.82 -18.52
C ALA A 348 -13.19 -7.28 -19.30
N LYS A 349 -14.37 -7.23 -18.66
CA LYS A 349 -15.57 -6.64 -19.27
C LYS A 349 -15.42 -5.14 -19.54
N ALA A 350 -14.84 -4.40 -18.59
CA ALA A 350 -14.61 -2.97 -18.75
C ALA A 350 -13.66 -2.68 -19.92
N LEU A 351 -12.53 -3.41 -19.99
CA LEU A 351 -11.58 -3.30 -21.10
C LEU A 351 -12.21 -3.68 -22.45
N ALA A 352 -12.94 -4.80 -22.50
CA ALA A 352 -13.61 -5.23 -23.73
C ALA A 352 -14.54 -4.14 -24.28
N LYS A 353 -15.31 -3.51 -23.40
CA LYS A 353 -16.25 -2.46 -23.78
C LYS A 353 -15.57 -1.19 -24.29
N VAL A 354 -14.50 -0.72 -23.62
CA VAL A 354 -13.80 0.49 -24.06
C VAL A 354 -12.94 0.28 -25.31
N LEU A 355 -12.44 -0.95 -25.51
CA LEU A 355 -11.62 -1.32 -26.67
C LEU A 355 -12.47 -1.85 -27.86
N GLY A 356 -13.77 -2.07 -27.66
CA GLY A 356 -14.65 -2.61 -28.70
C GLY A 356 -14.35 -4.07 -29.06
N THR A 357 -13.90 -4.89 -28.10
CA THR A 357 -13.57 -6.30 -28.26
C THR A 357 -14.52 -7.19 -27.48
N SER A 358 -14.43 -8.54 -27.67
CA SER A 358 -15.13 -9.48 -26.79
C SER A 358 -14.40 -9.61 -25.45
N PRO A 359 -15.11 -9.77 -24.31
CA PRO A 359 -14.47 -10.07 -23.01
C PRO A 359 -13.58 -11.32 -23.06
N ASP A 360 -13.96 -12.33 -23.83
CA ASP A 360 -13.19 -13.58 -24.00
C ASP A 360 -11.87 -13.38 -24.75
N ALA A 361 -11.71 -12.26 -25.46
CA ALA A 361 -10.46 -11.90 -26.13
C ALA A 361 -9.43 -11.27 -25.21
N ILE A 362 -9.83 -10.90 -24.00
CA ILE A 362 -8.95 -10.35 -22.97
C ILE A 362 -8.55 -11.51 -22.06
N PRO A 363 -7.27 -11.92 -22.05
CA PRO A 363 -6.84 -13.02 -21.17
C PRO A 363 -7.17 -12.67 -19.71
N GLU A 364 -7.92 -13.53 -19.03
CA GLU A 364 -7.99 -13.48 -17.57
C GLU A 364 -6.66 -13.97 -16.98
N THR A 365 -5.59 -13.27 -17.25
CA THR A 365 -4.34 -13.46 -16.56
C THR A 365 -4.38 -12.69 -15.25
N ILE A 366 -5.06 -13.28 -14.27
CA ILE A 366 -4.51 -13.22 -12.93
C ILE A 366 -3.33 -14.18 -13.00
N PRO A 367 -2.07 -13.75 -12.85
CA PRO A 367 -0.99 -14.70 -12.65
C PRO A 367 -1.43 -15.54 -11.46
N ASN A 368 -1.60 -16.87 -11.65
CA ASN A 368 -1.61 -17.77 -10.54
C ASN A 368 -0.29 -17.49 -9.82
N ILE A 369 -0.35 -16.75 -8.75
CA ILE A 369 0.72 -16.73 -7.78
C ILE A 369 0.69 -18.15 -7.23
N ASP A 370 1.56 -18.98 -7.77
CA ASP A 370 1.83 -20.32 -7.24
C ASP A 370 2.41 -20.08 -5.83
N LEU A 371 1.53 -20.14 -4.85
CA LEU A 371 1.87 -20.05 -3.44
C LEU A 371 2.50 -21.36 -2.95
N GLY A 372 3.28 -22.03 -3.82
CA GLY A 372 4.15 -23.15 -3.41
C GLY A 372 3.45 -24.26 -2.64
N GLY A 373 2.26 -24.67 -3.08
CA GLY A 373 1.58 -25.87 -2.60
C GLY A 373 1.72 -26.97 -3.63
N GLU A 374 2.53 -27.97 -3.37
CA GLU A 374 2.60 -29.19 -4.17
C GLU A 374 1.19 -29.77 -4.34
N THR A 375 0.63 -29.65 -5.53
CA THR A 375 -0.56 -30.41 -5.93
C THR A 375 -0.13 -31.85 -6.17
N ALA A 376 -0.31 -32.68 -5.15
CA ALA A 376 -0.30 -34.12 -5.33
C ALA A 376 -1.49 -34.49 -6.22
N THR A 377 -1.23 -34.82 -7.49
CA THR A 377 -2.17 -35.48 -8.37
C THR A 377 -2.36 -36.93 -7.89
N GLY A 378 -3.41 -37.17 -7.14
CA GLY A 378 -3.88 -38.49 -6.77
C GLY A 378 -5.22 -38.78 -7.45
N GLU A 379 -5.23 -39.77 -8.34
CA GLU A 379 -6.42 -40.32 -8.99
C GLU A 379 -7.48 -40.75 -7.95
N THR A 380 -8.69 -40.28 -8.16
CA THR A 380 -9.88 -40.71 -7.42
C THR A 380 -10.40 -42.03 -7.96
N THR A 381 -10.39 -43.05 -7.13
CA THR A 381 -11.37 -44.16 -7.22
C THR A 381 -12.20 -44.18 -5.93
N ASP A 382 -13.49 -43.85 -6.09
CA ASP A 382 -14.53 -44.15 -5.10
C ASP A 382 -14.79 -45.67 -5.05
N PRO A 383 -15.09 -46.34 -3.91
CA PRO A 383 -16.38 -46.24 -3.28
C PRO A 383 -16.44 -46.47 -1.74
N GLY A 384 -17.38 -45.81 -1.09
CA GLY A 384 -18.12 -46.41 0.02
C GLY A 384 -17.70 -46.03 1.44
N GLY A 385 -18.41 -45.07 2.00
CA GLY A 385 -19.00 -45.06 3.31
C GLY A 385 -18.15 -45.29 4.56
N THR A 386 -17.84 -44.23 5.27
CA THR A 386 -18.10 -44.07 6.71
C THR A 386 -17.51 -42.71 7.14
N THR A 387 -18.35 -41.80 7.56
CA THR A 387 -17.94 -40.53 8.15
C THR A 387 -17.25 -40.80 9.49
N VAL A 388 -15.93 -40.79 9.48
CA VAL A 388 -15.13 -40.72 10.71
C VAL A 388 -14.98 -39.22 11.01
N THR A 389 -15.56 -38.79 12.11
CA THR A 389 -15.41 -37.42 12.60
C THR A 389 -13.93 -37.21 12.97
N PRO A 390 -13.20 -36.29 12.37
CA PRO A 390 -11.79 -36.03 12.71
C PRO A 390 -11.68 -35.63 14.18
N THR A 391 -10.71 -36.21 14.88
CA THR A 391 -10.51 -35.94 16.33
C THR A 391 -9.54 -34.75 16.56
N ASP A 392 -8.80 -34.35 15.52
CA ASP A 392 -7.84 -33.23 15.57
C ASP A 392 -8.54 -31.91 15.19
N PRO A 393 -8.44 -30.86 16.02
CA PRO A 393 -9.02 -29.57 15.71
C PRO A 393 -8.52 -28.91 14.39
N ILE A 394 -7.31 -29.21 13.96
CA ILE A 394 -6.76 -28.74 12.67
C ILE A 394 -7.48 -29.45 11.50
N GLU A 395 -7.68 -30.75 11.59
CA GLU A 395 -8.43 -31.51 10.58
C GLU A 395 -9.92 -31.12 10.56
N GLN A 396 -10.51 -30.81 11.72
CA GLN A 396 -11.88 -30.29 11.81
C GLN A 396 -12.00 -28.90 11.13
N LEU A 397 -11.02 -28.05 11.33
CA LEU A 397 -10.98 -26.74 10.67
C LEU A 397 -10.85 -26.87 9.15
N ALA A 398 -9.94 -27.73 8.68
CA ALA A 398 -9.74 -27.97 7.25
C ALA A 398 -11.01 -28.53 6.57
N ALA A 399 -11.63 -29.53 7.16
CA ALA A 399 -12.88 -30.11 6.65
C ALA A 399 -14.05 -29.09 6.66
N ALA A 400 -14.13 -28.25 7.67
CA ALA A 400 -15.17 -27.23 7.73
C ALA A 400 -14.97 -26.10 6.69
N VAL A 401 -13.71 -25.75 6.36
CA VAL A 401 -13.38 -24.81 5.29
C VAL A 401 -13.73 -25.37 3.92
N GLU A 402 -13.43 -26.66 3.67
CA GLU A 402 -13.78 -27.34 2.43
C GLU A 402 -15.30 -27.42 2.23
N ASP A 403 -16.05 -27.76 3.27
CA ASP A 403 -17.52 -27.77 3.23
C ASP A 403 -18.11 -26.37 2.97
N ALA A 404 -17.51 -25.32 3.52
CA ALA A 404 -17.94 -23.96 3.27
C ALA A 404 -17.73 -23.56 1.80
N GLN A 405 -16.60 -23.94 1.21
CA GLN A 405 -16.29 -23.68 -0.20
C GLN A 405 -17.24 -24.44 -1.13
N ALA A 406 -17.52 -25.71 -0.84
CA ALA A 406 -18.44 -26.52 -1.61
C ALA A 406 -19.87 -25.95 -1.55
N ALA A 407 -20.37 -25.63 -0.38
CA ALA A 407 -21.69 -25.04 -0.19
C ALA A 407 -21.82 -23.66 -0.91
N PHE A 408 -20.77 -22.85 -0.90
CA PHE A 408 -20.74 -21.60 -1.63
C PHE A 408 -20.80 -21.80 -3.16
N ALA A 409 -20.06 -22.79 -3.69
CA ALA A 409 -20.07 -23.13 -5.11
C ALA A 409 -21.46 -23.65 -5.55
N GLU A 410 -22.07 -24.55 -4.78
CA GLU A 410 -23.42 -25.07 -5.03
C GLU A 410 -24.46 -23.96 -5.01
N GLY A 411 -24.37 -23.03 -4.04
CA GLY A 411 -25.29 -21.89 -3.97
C GLY A 411 -25.20 -21.00 -5.22
N ARG A 412 -24.01 -20.78 -5.76
CA ARG A 412 -23.83 -20.03 -7.01
C ARG A 412 -24.46 -20.71 -8.22
N ILE A 413 -24.32 -22.05 -8.31
CA ILE A 413 -24.92 -22.82 -9.40
C ILE A 413 -26.45 -22.76 -9.29
N ALA A 414 -27.01 -23.04 -8.11
CA ALA A 414 -28.44 -23.01 -7.85
C ALA A 414 -29.05 -21.62 -8.17
N LEU A 415 -28.35 -20.56 -7.82
CA LEU A 415 -28.77 -19.18 -8.15
C LEU A 415 -28.75 -18.91 -9.66
N ALA A 416 -27.75 -19.40 -10.37
CA ALA A 416 -27.66 -19.28 -11.82
C ALA A 416 -28.76 -20.06 -12.57
N GLU A 417 -29.18 -21.18 -12.01
CA GLU A 417 -30.27 -22.04 -12.52
C GLU A 417 -31.67 -21.56 -12.09
N GLY A 418 -31.74 -20.56 -11.18
CA GLY A 418 -33.00 -20.05 -10.64
C GLY A 418 -33.66 -20.97 -9.63
N ASP A 419 -32.94 -21.98 -9.11
CA ASP A 419 -33.43 -22.88 -8.06
C ASP A 419 -33.23 -22.29 -6.67
N PHE A 420 -34.20 -21.53 -6.21
CA PHE A 420 -34.14 -20.90 -4.89
C PHE A 420 -34.23 -21.88 -3.72
N ALA A 421 -34.77 -23.08 -3.93
CA ALA A 421 -34.83 -24.11 -2.89
C ALA A 421 -33.44 -24.72 -2.67
N ALA A 422 -32.73 -25.08 -3.73
CA ALA A 422 -31.35 -25.53 -3.67
C ALA A 422 -30.42 -24.46 -3.15
N TYR A 423 -30.63 -23.19 -3.52
CA TYR A 423 -29.89 -22.06 -2.99
C TYR A 423 -30.08 -21.92 -1.46
N GLY A 424 -31.30 -22.06 -0.94
CA GLY A 424 -31.57 -22.05 0.50
C GLY A 424 -30.81 -23.15 1.24
N GLN A 425 -30.85 -24.40 0.72
CA GLN A 425 -30.11 -25.53 1.30
C GLN A 425 -28.59 -25.28 1.30
N ALA A 426 -28.05 -24.72 0.23
CA ALA A 426 -26.63 -24.38 0.16
C ALA A 426 -26.24 -23.29 1.19
N GLN A 427 -27.10 -22.30 1.43
CA GLN A 427 -26.91 -21.29 2.48
C GLN A 427 -26.92 -21.88 3.88
N ASP A 428 -27.85 -22.80 4.18
CA ASP A 428 -27.90 -23.49 5.47
C ASP A 428 -26.64 -24.32 5.72
N ARG A 429 -26.13 -25.02 4.70
CA ARG A 429 -24.86 -25.77 4.76
C ARG A 429 -23.66 -24.82 4.98
N LEU A 430 -23.61 -23.70 4.30
CA LEU A 430 -22.57 -22.68 4.46
C LEU A 430 -22.57 -22.14 5.90
N GLN A 431 -23.73 -21.82 6.45
CA GLN A 431 -23.87 -21.35 7.84
C GLN A 431 -23.41 -22.40 8.85
N ALA A 432 -23.76 -23.67 8.65
CA ALA A 432 -23.30 -24.78 9.49
C ALA A 432 -21.77 -24.98 9.41
N ALA A 433 -21.19 -24.83 8.24
CA ALA A 433 -19.75 -24.91 8.05
C ALA A 433 -19.02 -23.77 8.75
N ILE A 434 -19.49 -22.52 8.64
CA ILE A 434 -18.94 -21.35 9.35
C ILE A 434 -18.99 -21.56 10.87
N THR A 435 -20.09 -22.13 11.39
CA THR A 435 -20.19 -22.42 12.82
C THR A 435 -19.14 -23.44 13.28
N ARG A 436 -18.86 -24.47 12.48
CA ARG A 436 -17.80 -25.46 12.76
C ARG A 436 -16.41 -24.84 12.70
N ILE A 437 -16.16 -23.94 11.77
CA ILE A 437 -14.90 -23.16 11.70
C ILE A 437 -14.70 -22.40 13.00
N ALA A 438 -15.70 -21.68 13.49
CA ALA A 438 -15.62 -20.90 14.73
C ALA A 438 -15.36 -21.80 15.97
N ILE A 439 -15.96 -22.99 16.03
CA ILE A 439 -15.72 -23.96 17.10
C ILE A 439 -14.30 -24.53 17.04
N ALA A 440 -13.84 -24.91 15.86
CA ALA A 440 -12.48 -25.43 15.67
C ALA A 440 -11.41 -24.37 16.00
N GLU A 441 -11.64 -23.12 15.61
CA GLU A 441 -10.76 -21.99 15.95
C GLU A 441 -10.72 -21.73 17.45
N ALA A 442 -11.85 -21.80 18.15
CA ALA A 442 -11.93 -21.66 19.60
C ALA A 442 -11.17 -22.78 20.35
N LEU A 443 -11.13 -23.98 19.77
CA LEU A 443 -10.35 -25.11 20.32
C LEU A 443 -8.84 -24.97 20.08
N LEU A 444 -8.44 -24.32 18.98
CA LEU A 444 -7.04 -24.06 18.64
C LEU A 444 -6.48 -22.86 19.43
N ASN A 445 -7.34 -21.88 19.76
CA ASN A 445 -6.98 -20.67 20.49
C ASN A 445 -7.91 -20.45 21.70
N PRO A 446 -7.80 -21.24 22.77
CA PRO A 446 -8.62 -21.03 23.96
C PRO A 446 -8.31 -19.66 24.59
N ARG A 447 -9.19 -18.68 24.38
CA ARG A 447 -9.13 -17.42 25.11
C ARG A 447 -9.37 -17.70 26.59
N PRO A 448 -8.53 -17.22 27.52
CA PRO A 448 -8.86 -17.29 28.93
C PRO A 448 -10.18 -16.54 29.17
N VAL A 449 -11.15 -17.24 29.76
CA VAL A 449 -12.44 -16.67 30.13
C VAL A 449 -12.17 -15.61 31.19
N SER A 450 -12.30 -14.33 30.82
CA SER A 450 -12.32 -13.24 31.81
C SER A 450 -13.59 -13.41 32.66
N SER A 451 -13.39 -13.58 33.95
CA SER A 451 -14.47 -13.60 34.93
C SER A 451 -15.35 -12.34 34.79
N PRO A 452 -16.68 -12.46 34.92
CA PRO A 452 -17.54 -11.28 34.88
C PRO A 452 -17.12 -10.26 35.96
N PRO A 453 -17.17 -8.96 35.65
CA PRO A 453 -16.87 -7.94 36.64
C PRO A 453 -17.89 -8.02 37.81
N GLU A 454 -17.39 -7.98 39.01
CA GLU A 454 -18.23 -7.84 40.20
C GLU A 454 -19.10 -6.59 40.12
N PRO A 455 -20.36 -6.66 40.58
CA PRO A 455 -21.26 -5.51 40.53
C PRO A 455 -20.74 -4.39 41.41
N VAL A 456 -20.53 -3.23 40.82
CA VAL A 456 -20.16 -2.00 41.56
C VAL A 456 -21.30 -1.65 42.51
N PRO A 457 -21.05 -1.41 43.82
CA PRO A 457 -22.10 -1.01 44.74
C PRO A 457 -22.68 0.35 44.34
N ALA A 458 -24.02 0.43 44.38
CA ALA A 458 -24.77 1.63 44.08
C ALA A 458 -24.37 2.75 45.03
N VAL A 459 -23.95 3.89 44.50
CA VAL A 459 -23.75 5.13 45.23
C VAL A 459 -25.15 5.75 45.46
N GLU A 460 -25.59 5.82 46.71
CA GLU A 460 -26.80 6.58 47.10
C GLU A 460 -26.58 8.07 46.78
N PRO A 461 -27.60 8.78 46.28
CA PRO A 461 -27.51 10.21 46.07
C PRO A 461 -27.60 10.97 47.38
N ASP A 462 -26.56 11.70 47.74
CA ASP A 462 -26.51 12.63 48.86
C ASP A 462 -27.44 13.84 48.59
N ALA A 463 -28.53 13.88 49.35
CA ALA A 463 -29.48 14.97 49.33
C ALA A 463 -29.06 15.98 50.42
N THR A 464 -28.32 17.01 50.06
CA THR A 464 -28.36 18.32 50.75
C THR A 464 -27.52 19.36 49.98
N ALA A 465 -28.18 20.33 49.41
CA ALA A 465 -27.92 21.75 49.68
C ALA A 465 -28.75 22.64 48.74
N THR A 466 -29.77 23.17 49.32
CA THR A 466 -30.53 24.34 48.86
C THR A 466 -29.68 25.62 49.02
N ASP A 467 -30.01 26.57 48.14
CA ASP A 467 -30.02 28.03 48.30
C ASP A 467 -28.72 28.82 48.28
N GLY A 468 -28.72 29.81 47.42
CA GLY A 468 -27.83 30.97 47.43
C GLY A 468 -27.91 31.79 46.17
N ALA A 469 -28.95 32.60 46.04
CA ALA A 469 -29.11 33.62 45.04
C ALA A 469 -28.16 34.82 45.19
N ASN A 470 -27.96 35.56 44.10
CA ASN A 470 -27.52 36.96 43.94
C ASN A 470 -25.99 37.29 44.10
N ALA A 471 -25.38 37.65 43.02
CA ALA A 471 -24.96 38.99 42.58
C ALA A 471 -24.18 38.85 41.27
#